data_abd1304bdb200b89751ee99867c40244
#
_entry.id   abd1304bdb200b89751ee99867c40244
#
_cell.length_a   1.000
_cell.length_b   1.000
_cell.length_c   1.000
_cell.angle_alpha   90.00
_cell.angle_beta   90.00
_cell.angle_gamma   90.00
#
_symmetry.space_group_name_H-M   'P 1'
#
loop_
_entity.id
_entity.type
_entity.pdbx_description
1 polymer ?
#
loop_
_entity_poly.entity_id
_entity_poly.type
_entity_poly.pdbx_seq_one_letter_code
_entity_poly.pdbx_strand_id
1 'polypeptide(L)'
;MSKFLVGVLTTRDAEKARRCIDSVDCKDVDVVVIVNSPDPHYLKQVEESCAGYTVIETPCNGTPGRGKNSVLDYFIQKRYQYLLPIDGDDYYTKGGIKQLVRYVRMLEPDHMPDVIGQLKNTMTYGGKETEWKEFAKNMSGYTFAAKSKPNWRMLRQLNKLTDEILPFNRFLLLSSHAAKSFRYNETLAAADDYLAMFELYSQSPGINYFLLQGQTFYMYDLEEGGTLHTFVSEDNTKNMVPFFERVDELDFTNSRFTLIGTL
;
A
#
# COMPACT_ATOMS: atom_id res chain seq x y z
N MET A 1 -19.23 -7.22 14.73
CA MET A 1 -17.97 -7.30 13.96
C MET A 1 -18.00 -6.21 12.92
N SER A 2 -16.99 -5.37 12.86
CA SER A 2 -16.87 -4.32 11.85
C SER A 2 -16.82 -4.94 10.44
N LYS A 3 -17.26 -4.18 9.44
CA LYS A 3 -17.07 -4.56 8.02
C LYS A 3 -15.65 -4.23 7.56
N PHE A 4 -14.96 -3.36 8.28
CA PHE A 4 -13.66 -2.79 7.90
C PHE A 4 -12.59 -3.23 8.88
N LEU A 5 -11.43 -3.58 8.35
CA LEU A 5 -10.21 -3.90 9.09
C LEU A 5 -9.08 -2.98 8.64
N VAL A 6 -8.40 -2.35 9.58
CA VAL A 6 -7.08 -1.77 9.34
C VAL A 6 -6.03 -2.83 9.66
N GLY A 7 -5.21 -3.18 8.68
CA GLY A 7 -4.12 -4.14 8.81
C GLY A 7 -2.77 -3.42 8.83
N VAL A 8 -2.16 -3.33 10.00
CA VAL A 8 -0.87 -2.67 10.23
C VAL A 8 0.24 -3.71 10.13
N LEU A 9 1.19 -3.50 9.22
CA LEU A 9 2.40 -4.33 9.11
C LEU A 9 3.57 -3.61 9.77
N THR A 10 4.25 -4.23 10.74
CA THR A 10 5.41 -3.64 11.41
C THR A 10 6.60 -4.60 11.47
N THR A 11 7.83 -4.05 11.43
CA THR A 11 9.07 -4.85 11.33
C THR A 11 10.17 -4.45 12.31
N ARG A 12 10.21 -3.20 12.82
CA ARG A 12 11.37 -2.72 13.56
C ARG A 12 11.16 -1.55 14.54
N ASP A 13 10.02 -0.89 14.53
CA ASP A 13 9.74 0.29 15.35
C ASP A 13 8.34 0.22 15.96
N ALA A 14 8.27 -0.19 17.24
CA ALA A 14 7.00 -0.38 17.93
C ALA A 14 6.31 0.96 18.27
N GLU A 15 7.06 2.05 18.45
CA GLU A 15 6.49 3.37 18.71
C GLU A 15 5.84 3.94 17.45
N LYS A 16 6.46 3.72 16.29
CA LYS A 16 5.84 4.08 15.02
C LYS A 16 4.59 3.26 14.75
N ALA A 17 4.62 1.95 15.00
CA ALA A 17 3.43 1.12 14.90
C ALA A 17 2.30 1.65 15.81
N ARG A 18 2.63 2.11 17.00
CA ARG A 18 1.66 2.76 17.90
C ARG A 18 1.13 4.05 17.30
N ARG A 19 1.99 4.93 16.80
CA ARG A 19 1.58 6.18 16.12
C ARG A 19 0.68 5.89 14.92
N CYS A 20 1.00 4.86 14.13
CA CYS A 20 0.17 4.40 13.01
C CYS A 20 -1.24 4.07 13.49
N ILE A 21 -1.37 3.26 14.54
CA ILE A 21 -2.66 2.87 15.14
C ILE A 21 -3.41 4.10 15.67
N ASP A 22 -2.74 5.01 16.36
CA ASP A 22 -3.34 6.22 16.91
C ASP A 22 -3.86 7.17 15.83
N SER A 23 -3.37 7.05 14.59
CA SER A 23 -3.88 7.79 13.44
C SER A 23 -5.22 7.24 12.91
N VAL A 24 -5.63 6.03 13.35
CA VAL A 24 -6.91 5.41 12.99
C VAL A 24 -8.03 6.00 13.86
N ASP A 25 -8.59 7.12 13.43
CA ASP A 25 -9.57 7.91 14.18
C ASP A 25 -11.04 7.51 13.89
N CYS A 26 -11.29 6.25 13.58
CA CYS A 26 -12.61 5.73 13.22
C CYS A 26 -13.00 4.53 14.08
N LYS A 27 -14.09 4.67 14.86
CA LYS A 27 -14.60 3.60 15.73
C LYS A 27 -15.28 2.45 14.98
N ASP A 28 -15.53 2.64 13.70
CA ASP A 28 -16.24 1.67 12.84
C ASP A 28 -15.28 0.70 12.14
N VAL A 29 -14.01 0.70 12.50
CA VAL A 29 -12.99 -0.20 11.99
C VAL A 29 -12.34 -0.98 13.12
N ASP A 30 -12.03 -2.25 12.85
CA ASP A 30 -11.18 -3.05 13.74
C ASP A 30 -9.71 -2.88 13.29
N VAL A 31 -8.77 -3.11 14.19
CA VAL A 31 -7.33 -3.00 13.91
C VAL A 31 -6.64 -4.30 14.26
N VAL A 32 -5.74 -4.78 13.38
CA VAL A 32 -4.80 -5.85 13.65
C VAL A 32 -3.37 -5.38 13.35
N VAL A 33 -2.44 -5.79 14.17
CA VAL A 33 -1.00 -5.54 13.98
C VAL A 33 -0.33 -6.85 13.63
N ILE A 34 0.32 -6.90 12.48
CA ILE A 34 1.12 -8.05 12.04
C ILE A 34 2.60 -7.71 12.21
N VAL A 35 3.28 -8.52 13.00
CA VAL A 35 4.72 -8.40 13.26
C VAL A 35 5.47 -9.33 12.31
N ASN A 36 6.29 -8.74 11.43
CA ASN A 36 7.13 -9.45 10.46
C ASN A 36 8.59 -9.06 10.68
N SER A 37 9.16 -9.47 11.80
CA SER A 37 10.51 -9.08 12.21
C SER A 37 11.43 -10.28 12.36
N PRO A 38 12.70 -10.20 11.95
CA PRO A 38 13.71 -11.19 12.28
C PRO A 38 14.19 -11.11 13.73
N ASP A 39 13.88 -10.02 14.45
CA ASP A 39 14.25 -9.84 15.87
C ASP A 39 13.23 -10.56 16.77
N PRO A 40 13.64 -11.62 17.50
CA PRO A 40 12.73 -12.36 18.38
C PRO A 40 12.20 -11.55 19.57
N HIS A 41 12.81 -10.43 19.90
CA HIS A 41 12.36 -9.55 20.98
C HIS A 41 11.36 -8.49 20.53
N TYR A 42 11.23 -8.27 19.23
CA TYR A 42 10.39 -7.21 18.68
C TYR A 42 8.89 -7.44 18.92
N LEU A 43 8.44 -8.69 18.86
CA LEU A 43 7.04 -9.03 19.16
C LEU A 43 6.61 -8.47 20.52
N LYS A 44 7.43 -8.70 21.56
CA LYS A 44 7.12 -8.23 22.92
C LYS A 44 7.04 -6.70 22.99
N GLN A 45 7.94 -5.99 22.31
CA GLN A 45 7.90 -4.52 22.25
C GLN A 45 6.60 -4.03 21.60
N VAL A 46 6.15 -4.69 20.54
CA VAL A 46 4.90 -4.34 19.86
C VAL A 46 3.69 -4.67 20.74
N GLU A 47 3.66 -5.81 21.43
CA GLU A 47 2.59 -6.16 22.36
C GLU A 47 2.46 -5.15 23.51
N GLU A 48 3.58 -4.68 24.06
CA GLU A 48 3.61 -3.65 25.09
C GLU A 48 3.14 -2.29 24.54
N SER A 49 3.66 -1.85 23.40
CA SER A 49 3.36 -0.56 22.78
C SER A 49 1.93 -0.48 22.26
N CYS A 50 1.44 -1.59 21.68
CA CYS A 50 0.12 -1.69 21.06
C CYS A 50 -0.90 -2.42 21.98
N ALA A 51 -0.72 -2.32 23.29
CA ALA A 51 -1.62 -2.96 24.25
C ALA A 51 -3.09 -2.60 23.98
N GLY A 52 -3.96 -3.61 24.02
CA GLY A 52 -5.39 -3.48 23.72
C GLY A 52 -5.78 -3.77 22.26
N TYR A 53 -4.83 -3.98 21.38
CA TYR A 53 -5.05 -4.42 20.00
C TYR A 53 -4.67 -5.88 19.80
N THR A 54 -5.18 -6.49 18.74
CA THR A 54 -4.75 -7.83 18.33
C THR A 54 -3.39 -7.74 17.66
N VAL A 55 -2.37 -8.37 18.24
CA VAL A 55 -1.01 -8.48 17.68
C VAL A 55 -0.76 -9.92 17.28
N ILE A 56 -0.21 -10.15 16.09
CA ILE A 56 0.08 -11.48 15.54
C ILE A 56 1.48 -11.47 14.93
N GLU A 57 2.28 -12.43 15.31
CA GLU A 57 3.56 -12.68 14.68
C GLU A 57 3.40 -13.52 13.41
N THR A 58 4.14 -13.17 12.37
CA THR A 58 4.29 -13.99 11.16
C THR A 58 5.71 -14.51 11.04
N PRO A 59 5.94 -15.74 10.54
CA PRO A 59 7.27 -16.23 10.24
C PRO A 59 7.96 -15.32 9.21
N CYS A 60 8.93 -14.53 9.67
CA CYS A 60 9.63 -13.55 8.84
C CYS A 60 10.59 -14.26 7.87
N ASN A 61 10.54 -13.87 6.59
CA ASN A 61 11.49 -14.27 5.57
C ASN A 61 12.37 -13.11 5.06
N GLY A 62 12.33 -11.96 5.74
CA GLY A 62 13.10 -10.77 5.38
C GLY A 62 12.47 -9.91 4.29
N THR A 63 11.27 -10.25 3.79
CA THR A 63 10.58 -9.47 2.76
C THR A 63 9.26 -8.86 3.25
N PRO A 64 8.87 -7.66 2.75
CA PRO A 64 7.61 -7.04 3.14
C PRO A 64 6.40 -7.84 2.64
N GLY A 65 6.49 -8.46 1.47
CA GLY A 65 5.41 -9.26 0.87
C GLY A 65 4.92 -10.38 1.77
N ARG A 66 5.80 -11.01 2.54
CA ARG A 66 5.43 -12.05 3.50
C ARG A 66 4.51 -11.51 4.59
N GLY A 67 4.87 -10.41 5.20
CA GLY A 67 4.05 -9.78 6.24
C GLY A 67 2.71 -9.27 5.69
N LYS A 68 2.70 -8.66 4.50
CA LYS A 68 1.48 -8.21 3.83
C LYS A 68 0.54 -9.37 3.49
N ASN A 69 1.07 -10.51 3.09
CA ASN A 69 0.27 -11.72 2.89
C ASN A 69 -0.36 -12.21 4.18
N SER A 70 0.35 -12.12 5.32
CA SER A 70 -0.24 -12.45 6.63
C SER A 70 -1.38 -11.51 7.02
N VAL A 71 -1.31 -10.22 6.64
CA VAL A 71 -2.44 -9.28 6.78
C VAL A 71 -3.63 -9.75 5.94
N LEU A 72 -3.41 -10.12 4.66
CA LEU A 72 -4.47 -10.65 3.79
C LEU A 72 -5.09 -11.93 4.36
N ASP A 73 -4.27 -12.86 4.85
CA ASP A 73 -4.75 -14.12 5.39
C ASP A 73 -5.63 -13.91 6.63
N TYR A 74 -5.21 -13.05 7.55
CA TYR A 74 -6.02 -12.68 8.71
C TYR A 74 -7.35 -12.05 8.30
N PHE A 75 -7.30 -11.08 7.37
CA PHE A 75 -8.47 -10.39 6.84
C PHE A 75 -9.49 -11.39 6.25
N ILE A 76 -9.02 -12.31 5.38
CA ILE A 76 -9.85 -13.31 4.72
C ILE A 76 -10.42 -14.31 5.75
N GLN A 77 -9.58 -14.81 6.65
CA GLN A 77 -9.97 -15.77 7.69
C GLN A 77 -11.06 -15.19 8.62
N LYS A 78 -10.93 -13.93 8.99
CA LYS A 78 -11.90 -13.23 9.86
C LYS A 78 -13.13 -12.72 9.10
N ARG A 79 -13.18 -12.88 7.78
CA ARG A 79 -14.34 -12.54 6.93
C ARG A 79 -14.75 -11.07 6.97
N TYR A 80 -13.79 -10.16 7.08
CA TYR A 80 -14.05 -8.75 6.88
C TYR A 80 -14.43 -8.48 5.42
N GLN A 81 -15.14 -7.37 5.16
CA GLN A 81 -15.53 -6.97 3.80
C GLN A 81 -14.47 -6.10 3.14
N TYR A 82 -13.85 -5.23 3.92
CA TYR A 82 -12.87 -4.26 3.43
C TYR A 82 -11.63 -4.23 4.33
N LEU A 83 -10.47 -4.24 3.69
CA LEU A 83 -9.15 -4.07 4.30
C LEU A 83 -8.57 -2.70 3.94
N LEU A 84 -8.05 -2.01 4.93
CA LEU A 84 -7.23 -0.81 4.79
C LEU A 84 -5.79 -1.18 5.22
N PRO A 85 -4.93 -1.57 4.26
CA PRO A 85 -3.57 -1.97 4.58
C PRO A 85 -2.69 -0.74 4.83
N ILE A 86 -1.79 -0.82 5.81
CA ILE A 86 -0.82 0.25 6.10
C ILE A 86 0.48 -0.32 6.67
N ASP A 87 1.61 0.25 6.26
CA ASP A 87 2.89 -0.02 6.88
C ASP A 87 2.97 0.70 8.22
N GLY A 88 3.52 0.06 9.26
CA GLY A 88 3.50 0.55 10.64
C GLY A 88 4.40 1.76 10.90
N ASP A 89 5.25 2.13 9.95
CA ASP A 89 6.03 3.37 9.98
C ASP A 89 5.28 4.57 9.35
N ASP A 90 4.15 4.32 8.69
CA ASP A 90 3.29 5.33 8.06
C ASP A 90 2.09 5.70 8.95
N TYR A 91 1.26 6.64 8.50
CA TYR A 91 0.06 7.03 9.23
C TYR A 91 -1.01 7.62 8.31
N TYR A 92 -2.25 7.65 8.79
CA TYR A 92 -3.36 8.28 8.08
C TYR A 92 -3.50 9.75 8.45
N THR A 93 -3.95 10.56 7.50
CA THR A 93 -4.34 11.95 7.77
C THR A 93 -5.56 11.99 8.68
N LYS A 94 -5.65 13.03 9.51
CA LYS A 94 -6.76 13.22 10.44
C LYS A 94 -8.12 13.19 9.72
N GLY A 95 -9.01 12.33 10.14
CA GLY A 95 -10.33 12.14 9.55
C GLY A 95 -10.34 11.29 8.26
N GLY A 96 -9.17 10.91 7.73
CA GLY A 96 -9.07 10.21 6.46
C GLY A 96 -9.81 8.88 6.43
N ILE A 97 -9.57 8.02 7.42
CA ILE A 97 -10.27 6.73 7.53
C ILE A 97 -11.78 6.92 7.66
N LYS A 98 -12.21 7.88 8.46
CA LYS A 98 -13.64 8.16 8.66
C LYS A 98 -14.32 8.61 7.36
N GLN A 99 -13.65 9.45 6.56
CA GLN A 99 -14.16 9.88 5.26
C GLN A 99 -14.26 8.72 4.28
N LEU A 100 -13.22 7.88 4.19
CA LEU A 100 -13.18 6.71 3.32
C LEU A 100 -14.28 5.70 3.67
N VAL A 101 -14.44 5.37 4.94
CA VAL A 101 -15.50 4.48 5.43
C VAL A 101 -16.89 5.05 5.12
N ARG A 102 -17.09 6.36 5.32
CA ARG A 102 -18.34 7.03 5.00
C ARG A 102 -18.63 6.96 3.49
N TYR A 103 -17.66 7.24 2.66
CA TYR A 103 -17.79 7.16 1.20
C TYR A 103 -18.25 5.78 0.75
N VAL A 104 -17.55 4.73 1.18
CA VAL A 104 -17.89 3.35 0.81
C VAL A 104 -19.32 2.98 1.25
N ARG A 105 -19.75 3.43 2.44
CA ARG A 105 -21.12 3.17 2.95
C ARG A 105 -22.22 3.90 2.18
N MET A 106 -21.88 4.97 1.48
CA MET A 106 -22.84 5.75 0.68
C MET A 106 -23.00 5.23 -0.75
N LEU A 107 -22.12 4.34 -1.18
CA LEU A 107 -22.20 3.78 -2.54
C LEU A 107 -23.32 2.74 -2.65
N GLU A 108 -23.97 2.75 -3.83
CA GLU A 108 -24.90 1.69 -4.21
C GLU A 108 -24.15 0.37 -4.40
N PRO A 109 -24.80 -0.79 -4.16
CA PRO A 109 -24.14 -2.10 -4.23
C PRO A 109 -23.41 -2.37 -5.56
N ASP A 110 -23.97 -1.91 -6.67
CA ASP A 110 -23.42 -2.11 -8.02
C ASP A 110 -22.23 -1.19 -8.33
N HIS A 111 -21.96 -0.20 -7.46
CA HIS A 111 -20.87 0.75 -7.59
C HIS A 111 -19.79 0.58 -6.51
N MET A 112 -19.81 -0.55 -5.83
CA MET A 112 -18.83 -0.80 -4.77
C MET A 112 -17.44 -1.02 -5.36
N PRO A 113 -16.40 -0.31 -4.83
CA PRO A 113 -15.03 -0.53 -5.26
C PRO A 113 -14.50 -1.86 -4.71
N ASP A 114 -13.73 -2.57 -5.54
CA ASP A 114 -12.87 -3.65 -5.08
C ASP A 114 -11.52 -3.12 -4.61
N VAL A 115 -11.05 -2.08 -5.27
CA VAL A 115 -9.81 -1.38 -4.93
C VAL A 115 -10.04 0.12 -4.92
N ILE A 116 -9.57 0.80 -3.89
CA ILE A 116 -9.35 2.25 -3.93
C ILE A 116 -7.85 2.48 -3.80
N GLY A 117 -7.24 3.00 -4.85
CA GLY A 117 -5.85 3.45 -4.88
C GLY A 117 -5.77 4.97 -4.71
N GLN A 118 -4.62 5.48 -4.25
CA GLN A 118 -4.33 6.90 -4.12
C GLN A 118 -3.37 7.34 -5.21
N LEU A 119 -3.74 8.38 -5.97
CA LEU A 119 -2.90 8.93 -7.04
C LEU A 119 -1.84 9.90 -6.53
N LYS A 120 -2.17 10.70 -5.52
CA LYS A 120 -1.25 11.66 -4.93
C LYS A 120 -0.62 11.07 -3.68
N ASN A 121 0.71 11.07 -3.64
CA ASN A 121 1.46 10.65 -2.48
C ASN A 121 2.07 11.84 -1.80
N THR A 122 1.74 12.02 -0.54
CA THR A 122 2.40 12.97 0.36
C THR A 122 3.27 12.17 1.32
N MET A 123 4.45 12.66 1.57
CA MET A 123 5.40 12.03 2.49
C MET A 123 5.97 13.05 3.46
N THR A 124 6.44 12.58 4.58
CA THR A 124 7.30 13.33 5.47
C THR A 124 8.74 12.85 5.31
N TYR A 125 9.67 13.78 5.22
CA TYR A 125 11.10 13.51 5.22
C TYR A 125 11.82 14.48 6.14
N GLY A 126 12.52 13.96 7.12
CA GLY A 126 13.17 14.78 8.15
C GLY A 126 12.16 15.68 8.89
N GLY A 127 10.94 15.21 9.11
CA GLY A 127 9.85 15.94 9.78
C GLY A 127 9.18 17.03 8.94
N LYS A 128 9.49 17.13 7.65
CA LYS A 128 8.85 18.08 6.71
C LYS A 128 8.00 17.34 5.70
N GLU A 129 6.79 17.85 5.47
CA GLU A 129 5.93 17.37 4.39
C GLU A 129 6.57 17.73 3.05
N THR A 130 6.66 16.75 2.15
CA THR A 130 7.18 16.88 0.80
C THR A 130 6.36 16.07 -0.18
N GLU A 131 6.36 16.47 -1.44
CA GLU A 131 5.71 15.68 -2.49
C GLU A 131 6.68 14.60 -3.01
N TRP A 132 6.14 13.42 -3.32
CA TRP A 132 6.91 12.32 -3.93
C TRP A 132 7.73 12.75 -5.13
N LYS A 133 7.16 13.61 -5.97
CA LYS A 133 7.79 14.17 -7.16
C LYS A 133 9.16 14.81 -6.89
N GLU A 134 9.30 15.50 -5.77
CA GLU A 134 10.57 16.16 -5.42
C GLU A 134 11.62 15.16 -4.95
N PHE A 135 11.20 14.17 -4.20
CA PHE A 135 12.06 13.07 -3.76
C PHE A 135 12.52 12.21 -4.95
N ALA A 136 11.59 11.89 -5.85
CA ALA A 136 11.83 11.02 -7.00
C ALA A 136 12.70 11.64 -8.10
N LYS A 137 13.02 12.93 -8.06
CA LYS A 137 13.98 13.54 -8.99
C LYS A 137 15.34 12.84 -8.96
N ASN A 138 15.70 12.25 -7.84
CA ASN A 138 16.96 11.53 -7.65
C ASN A 138 16.90 10.06 -8.11
N MET A 139 15.72 9.56 -8.50
CA MET A 139 15.48 8.17 -8.94
C MET A 139 15.64 8.00 -10.46
N SER A 140 16.59 8.67 -11.09
CA SER A 140 16.74 8.65 -12.56
C SER A 140 16.97 7.26 -13.18
N GLY A 141 17.64 6.35 -12.47
CA GLY A 141 17.85 4.96 -12.90
C GLY A 141 16.55 4.15 -13.00
N TYR A 142 15.63 4.37 -12.08
CA TYR A 142 14.31 3.73 -12.02
C TYR A 142 13.47 4.01 -13.28
N THR A 143 13.48 5.27 -13.70
CA THR A 143 12.74 5.73 -14.89
C THR A 143 13.31 5.18 -16.19
N PHE A 144 14.62 4.93 -16.23
CA PHE A 144 15.31 4.52 -17.46
C PHE A 144 15.06 3.05 -17.82
N ALA A 145 15.11 2.15 -16.84
CA ALA A 145 14.86 0.72 -17.05
C ALA A 145 13.44 0.45 -17.55
N ALA A 146 12.45 1.22 -17.06
CA ALA A 146 11.06 1.08 -17.44
C ALA A 146 10.73 1.61 -18.84
N LYS A 147 11.46 2.60 -19.38
CA LYS A 147 11.16 3.26 -20.67
C LYS A 147 11.23 2.34 -21.90
N SER A 148 11.95 1.23 -21.81
CA SER A 148 12.14 0.29 -22.91
C SER A 148 11.03 -0.76 -23.05
N LYS A 149 10.07 -0.83 -22.11
CA LYS A 149 9.08 -1.89 -22.00
C LYS A 149 7.74 -1.56 -22.68
N PRO A 150 7.07 -2.53 -23.36
CA PRO A 150 5.83 -2.29 -24.12
C PRO A 150 4.68 -1.76 -23.27
N ASN A 151 4.48 -2.30 -22.07
CA ASN A 151 3.40 -1.90 -21.16
C ASN A 151 3.59 -0.50 -20.56
N TRP A 152 4.78 0.05 -20.70
CA TRP A 152 5.10 1.38 -20.21
C TRP A 152 4.29 2.52 -20.85
N ARG A 153 3.80 2.35 -22.08
CA ARG A 153 2.97 3.36 -22.74
C ARG A 153 1.70 3.65 -21.95
N MET A 154 1.11 2.61 -21.38
CA MET A 154 -0.12 2.75 -20.61
C MET A 154 0.18 3.32 -19.22
N LEU A 155 1.25 2.86 -18.59
CA LEU A 155 1.73 3.45 -17.34
C LEU A 155 2.08 4.94 -17.51
N ARG A 156 2.57 5.37 -18.70
CA ARG A 156 2.77 6.77 -19.05
C ARG A 156 1.47 7.59 -19.18
N GLN A 157 0.39 6.97 -19.63
CA GLN A 157 -0.90 7.68 -19.67
C GLN A 157 -1.40 7.95 -18.25
N LEU A 158 -1.21 7.01 -17.34
CA LEU A 158 -1.49 7.19 -15.92
C LEU A 158 -0.55 8.23 -15.28
N ASN A 159 0.74 8.23 -15.63
CA ASN A 159 1.70 9.24 -15.20
C ASN A 159 1.31 10.67 -15.61
N LYS A 160 0.71 10.85 -16.79
CA LYS A 160 0.24 12.18 -17.22
C LYS A 160 -0.91 12.69 -16.35
N LEU A 161 -1.70 11.80 -15.77
CA LEU A 161 -2.78 12.17 -14.85
C LEU A 161 -2.26 12.52 -13.46
N THR A 162 -1.10 11.99 -13.08
CA THR A 162 -0.58 12.03 -11.71
C THR A 162 0.67 12.88 -11.56
N ASP A 163 1.36 13.20 -12.67
CA ASP A 163 2.73 13.74 -12.64
C ASP A 163 3.73 12.87 -11.84
N GLU A 164 3.37 11.64 -11.52
CA GLU A 164 4.15 10.69 -10.74
C GLU A 164 5.03 9.81 -11.63
N ILE A 165 6.17 9.33 -11.11
CA ILE A 165 7.06 8.45 -11.86
C ILE A 165 6.42 7.08 -12.07
N LEU A 166 5.75 6.57 -11.04
CA LEU A 166 4.92 5.37 -11.08
C LEU A 166 3.53 5.74 -10.56
N PRO A 167 2.48 5.56 -11.37
CA PRO A 167 1.11 5.72 -10.89
C PRO A 167 0.80 4.58 -9.91
N PHE A 168 -0.17 4.81 -9.03
CA PHE A 168 -0.58 3.85 -8.02
C PHE A 168 0.51 3.57 -6.98
N ASN A 169 0.47 4.20 -5.85
CA ASN A 169 1.49 3.98 -4.84
C ASN A 169 0.97 3.22 -3.62
N ARG A 170 -0.30 3.37 -3.28
CA ARG A 170 -0.85 2.71 -2.08
C ARG A 170 -2.29 2.29 -2.26
N PHE A 171 -2.60 1.11 -1.78
CA PHE A 171 -3.98 0.73 -1.52
C PHE A 171 -4.50 1.50 -0.32
N LEU A 172 -5.58 2.24 -0.52
CA LEU A 172 -6.35 2.78 0.59
C LEU A 172 -7.39 1.79 1.08
N LEU A 173 -7.89 0.95 0.15
CA LEU A 173 -8.91 -0.04 0.46
C LEU A 173 -8.85 -1.21 -0.52
N LEU A 174 -9.03 -2.41 0.02
CA LEU A 174 -9.24 -3.65 -0.73
C LEU A 174 -10.52 -4.32 -0.28
N SER A 175 -11.38 -4.75 -1.22
CA SER A 175 -12.50 -5.63 -0.92
C SER A 175 -12.03 -7.06 -0.64
N SER A 176 -12.91 -7.87 -0.05
CA SER A 176 -12.66 -9.31 0.12
C SER A 176 -12.50 -10.04 -1.23
N HIS A 177 -13.10 -9.53 -2.31
CA HIS A 177 -12.93 -10.05 -3.66
C HIS A 177 -11.50 -9.76 -4.16
N ALA A 178 -11.07 -8.50 -4.14
CA ALA A 178 -9.72 -8.12 -4.53
C ALA A 178 -8.64 -8.85 -3.71
N ALA A 179 -8.79 -8.88 -2.38
CA ALA A 179 -7.82 -9.54 -1.49
C ALA A 179 -7.62 -11.04 -1.75
N LYS A 180 -8.61 -11.70 -2.34
CA LYS A 180 -8.52 -13.13 -2.72
C LYS A 180 -7.93 -13.36 -4.11
N SER A 181 -7.88 -12.34 -4.96
CA SER A 181 -7.47 -12.46 -6.36
C SER A 181 -5.98 -12.28 -6.59
N PHE A 182 -5.21 -11.88 -5.58
CA PHE A 182 -3.75 -11.70 -5.68
C PHE A 182 -3.02 -12.12 -4.42
N ARG A 183 -1.69 -12.13 -4.50
CA ARG A 183 -0.77 -12.22 -3.37
C ARG A 183 0.41 -11.28 -3.61
N TYR A 184 0.89 -10.66 -2.55
CA TYR A 184 2.16 -9.93 -2.62
C TYR A 184 3.30 -10.88 -2.93
N ASN A 185 4.22 -10.44 -3.76
CA ASN A 185 5.41 -11.22 -4.09
C ASN A 185 6.37 -11.27 -2.89
N GLU A 186 6.63 -12.48 -2.37
CA GLU A 186 7.46 -12.71 -1.19
C GLU A 186 8.97 -12.78 -1.49
N THR A 187 9.38 -12.56 -2.73
CA THR A 187 10.79 -12.56 -3.15
C THR A 187 11.32 -11.15 -3.43
N LEU A 188 10.45 -10.16 -3.57
CA LEU A 188 10.84 -8.78 -3.80
C LEU A 188 11.23 -8.11 -2.48
N ALA A 189 12.40 -7.49 -2.47
CA ALA A 189 12.85 -6.66 -1.35
C ALA A 189 12.18 -5.28 -1.33
N ALA A 190 11.68 -4.82 -2.48
CA ALA A 190 10.97 -3.54 -2.65
C ALA A 190 10.02 -3.61 -3.85
N ALA A 191 9.12 -2.63 -3.99
CA ALA A 191 8.15 -2.50 -5.07
C ALA A 191 7.10 -3.62 -5.15
N ASP A 192 6.96 -4.42 -4.11
CA ASP A 192 5.91 -5.43 -3.97
C ASP A 192 4.51 -4.80 -4.00
N ASP A 193 4.34 -3.59 -3.45
CA ASP A 193 3.11 -2.80 -3.51
C ASP A 193 2.73 -2.42 -4.94
N TYR A 194 3.70 -1.92 -5.70
CA TYR A 194 3.47 -1.56 -7.10
C TYR A 194 3.09 -2.78 -7.93
N LEU A 195 3.78 -3.90 -7.73
CA LEU A 195 3.46 -5.13 -8.44
C LEU A 195 2.04 -5.59 -8.13
N ALA A 196 1.66 -5.62 -6.86
CA ALA A 196 0.31 -5.99 -6.44
C ALA A 196 -0.77 -5.09 -7.05
N MET A 197 -0.52 -3.77 -7.13
CA MET A 197 -1.42 -2.84 -7.77
C MET A 197 -1.56 -3.07 -9.27
N PHE A 198 -0.47 -3.35 -9.97
CA PHE A 198 -0.52 -3.66 -11.40
C PHE A 198 -1.20 -5.00 -11.67
N GLU A 199 -0.96 -6.00 -10.84
CA GLU A 199 -1.66 -7.30 -10.95
C GLU A 199 -3.17 -7.14 -10.78
N LEU A 200 -3.63 -6.38 -9.79
CA LEU A 200 -5.06 -6.09 -9.62
C LEU A 200 -5.62 -5.23 -10.75
N TYR A 201 -4.85 -4.25 -11.23
CA TYR A 201 -5.28 -3.40 -12.33
C TYR A 201 -5.42 -4.18 -13.65
N SER A 202 -4.55 -5.16 -13.89
CA SER A 202 -4.65 -6.04 -15.07
C SER A 202 -5.92 -6.90 -15.07
N GLN A 203 -6.53 -7.12 -13.90
CA GLN A 203 -7.78 -7.89 -13.77
C GLN A 203 -9.04 -7.03 -13.97
N SER A 204 -8.90 -5.70 -14.08
CA SER A 204 -10.03 -4.83 -14.42
C SER A 204 -10.49 -5.11 -15.88
N PRO A 205 -11.80 -5.17 -16.18
CA PRO A 205 -12.92 -4.72 -15.34
C PRO A 205 -13.48 -5.78 -14.36
N GLY A 206 -12.93 -6.98 -14.28
CA GLY A 206 -13.35 -7.96 -13.28
C GLY A 206 -13.12 -7.50 -11.83
N ILE A 207 -12.15 -6.59 -11.64
CA ILE A 207 -11.90 -5.84 -10.41
C ILE A 207 -12.33 -4.38 -10.63
N ASN A 208 -13.24 -3.87 -9.81
CA ASN A 208 -13.66 -2.47 -9.81
C ASN A 208 -12.59 -1.59 -9.18
N TYR A 209 -11.71 -1.03 -10.01
CA TYR A 209 -10.57 -0.23 -9.58
C TYR A 209 -10.90 1.27 -9.59
N PHE A 210 -10.87 1.89 -8.42
CA PHE A 210 -11.10 3.32 -8.23
C PHE A 210 -9.80 4.02 -7.85
N LEU A 211 -9.58 5.20 -8.41
CA LEU A 211 -8.41 6.03 -8.10
C LEU A 211 -8.85 7.35 -7.51
N LEU A 212 -8.41 7.61 -6.29
CA LEU A 212 -8.66 8.85 -5.59
C LEU A 212 -7.67 9.92 -6.05
N GLN A 213 -8.20 11.03 -6.55
CA GLN A 213 -7.44 12.17 -7.05
C GLN A 213 -7.53 13.37 -6.09
N GLY A 214 -6.44 14.09 -5.94
CA GLY A 214 -6.42 15.42 -5.31
C GLY A 214 -6.41 15.45 -3.79
N GLN A 215 -6.61 14.31 -3.11
CA GLN A 215 -6.61 14.23 -1.65
C GLN A 215 -5.67 13.13 -1.16
N THR A 216 -4.97 13.39 -0.07
CA THR A 216 -4.07 12.45 0.57
C THR A 216 -4.71 11.92 1.85
N PHE A 217 -4.88 10.61 1.94
CA PHE A 217 -5.30 9.92 3.17
C PHE A 217 -4.14 9.21 3.85
N TYR A 218 -3.17 8.78 3.08
CA TYR A 218 -2.03 8.00 3.51
C TYR A 218 -0.78 8.90 3.50
N MET A 219 -0.13 9.03 4.63
CA MET A 219 1.10 9.78 4.81
C MET A 219 2.28 8.81 4.92
N TYR A 220 3.16 8.89 3.96
CA TYR A 220 4.38 8.09 3.93
C TYR A 220 5.47 8.75 4.77
N ASP A 221 5.94 8.09 5.84
CA ASP A 221 6.98 8.63 6.71
C ASP A 221 8.36 8.08 6.34
N LEU A 222 9.05 8.82 5.49
CA LEU A 222 10.36 8.45 4.98
C LEU A 222 11.46 8.85 5.95
N GLU A 223 12.24 7.88 6.38
CA GLU A 223 13.42 8.10 7.22
C GLU A 223 14.72 7.81 6.47
N GLU A 224 15.80 8.48 6.90
CA GLU A 224 17.16 8.08 6.52
C GLU A 224 17.42 6.63 6.97
N GLY A 225 17.94 5.82 6.05
CA GLY A 225 18.20 4.39 6.31
C GLY A 225 16.98 3.49 6.23
N GLY A 226 15.79 4.02 5.89
CA GLY A 226 14.60 3.21 5.55
C GLY A 226 14.82 2.38 4.28
N THR A 227 14.00 1.34 4.09
CA THR A 227 14.13 0.43 2.93
C THR A 227 14.11 1.19 1.61
N LEU A 228 13.20 2.16 1.45
CA LEU A 228 13.13 2.95 0.23
C LEU A 228 14.33 3.88 0.08
N HIS A 229 14.79 4.51 1.15
CA HIS A 229 15.97 5.39 1.15
C HIS A 229 17.22 4.59 0.75
N THR A 230 17.44 3.43 1.34
CA THR A 230 18.55 2.53 1.00
C THR A 230 18.42 2.05 -0.45
N PHE A 231 17.21 1.72 -0.89
CA PHE A 231 16.93 1.25 -2.23
C PHE A 231 17.21 2.32 -3.31
N VAL A 232 16.93 3.59 -3.00
CA VAL A 232 17.13 4.73 -3.92
C VAL A 232 18.57 5.23 -3.93
N SER A 233 19.26 5.17 -2.78
CA SER A 233 20.64 5.67 -2.63
C SER A 233 21.69 4.73 -3.24
N GLU A 234 21.36 3.44 -3.37
CA GLU A 234 22.20 2.46 -4.02
C GLU A 234 21.69 2.21 -5.46
N ASP A 235 22.58 1.88 -6.42
CA ASP A 235 22.14 1.46 -7.78
C ASP A 235 21.50 0.07 -7.73
N ASN A 236 20.29 0.00 -7.23
CA ASN A 236 19.52 -1.22 -7.06
C ASN A 236 18.67 -1.58 -8.28
N THR A 237 18.97 -0.98 -9.45
CA THR A 237 18.25 -1.26 -10.72
C THR A 237 18.18 -2.75 -11.01
N LYS A 238 19.23 -3.51 -10.67
CA LYS A 238 19.27 -4.96 -10.86
C LYS A 238 18.23 -5.70 -10.01
N ASN A 239 17.94 -5.20 -8.80
CA ASN A 239 16.96 -5.80 -7.91
C ASN A 239 15.52 -5.58 -8.38
N MET A 240 15.31 -4.67 -9.35
CA MET A 240 14.03 -4.38 -9.97
C MET A 240 13.75 -5.23 -11.21
N VAL A 241 14.71 -6.00 -11.69
CA VAL A 241 14.51 -6.84 -12.90
C VAL A 241 13.30 -7.77 -12.74
N PRO A 242 13.15 -8.53 -11.64
CA PRO A 242 12.00 -9.42 -11.47
C PRO A 242 10.65 -8.67 -11.46
N PHE A 243 10.64 -7.45 -10.92
CA PHE A 243 9.44 -6.59 -10.96
C PHE A 243 9.06 -6.22 -12.39
N PHE A 244 10.03 -5.74 -13.20
CA PHE A 244 9.76 -5.35 -14.58
C PHE A 244 9.38 -6.54 -15.46
N GLU A 245 10.03 -7.69 -15.28
CA GLU A 245 9.70 -8.93 -15.99
C GLU A 245 8.26 -9.33 -15.72
N ARG A 246 7.84 -9.29 -14.46
CA ARG A 246 6.47 -9.63 -14.09
C ARG A 246 5.45 -8.64 -14.63
N VAL A 247 5.73 -7.33 -14.59
CA VAL A 247 4.83 -6.30 -15.17
C VAL A 247 4.65 -6.48 -16.68
N ASP A 248 5.70 -6.92 -17.38
CA ASP A 248 5.62 -7.17 -18.84
C ASP A 248 4.75 -8.37 -19.21
N GLU A 249 4.54 -9.31 -18.28
CA GLU A 249 3.63 -10.44 -18.48
C GLU A 249 2.15 -10.08 -18.30
N LEU A 250 1.85 -8.94 -17.69
CA LEU A 250 0.48 -8.53 -17.41
C LEU A 250 -0.18 -7.95 -18.67
N ASP A 251 -1.45 -8.29 -18.88
CA ASP A 251 -2.27 -7.73 -19.95
C ASP A 251 -3.15 -6.58 -19.42
N PHE A 252 -2.88 -5.38 -19.91
CA PHE A 252 -3.64 -4.18 -19.56
C PHE A 252 -4.58 -3.71 -20.68
N THR A 253 -4.74 -4.46 -21.74
CA THR A 253 -5.50 -4.04 -22.96
C THR A 253 -6.91 -3.57 -22.64
N ASN A 254 -7.59 -4.25 -21.71
CA ASN A 254 -8.94 -3.97 -21.28
C ASN A 254 -9.03 -3.31 -19.91
N SER A 255 -7.89 -3.02 -19.30
CA SER A 255 -7.86 -2.46 -17.95
C SER A 255 -8.42 -1.04 -17.93
N ARG A 256 -9.21 -0.75 -16.90
CA ARG A 256 -9.82 0.56 -16.68
C ARG A 256 -9.97 0.85 -15.20
N PHE A 257 -10.11 2.12 -14.88
CA PHE A 257 -10.39 2.57 -13.52
C PHE A 257 -11.40 3.71 -13.53
N THR A 258 -12.02 3.95 -12.40
CA THR A 258 -12.90 5.09 -12.16
C THR A 258 -12.13 6.14 -11.36
N LEU A 259 -12.09 7.39 -11.86
CA LEU A 259 -11.55 8.51 -11.09
C LEU A 259 -12.59 8.99 -10.09
N ILE A 260 -12.19 9.11 -8.85
CA ILE A 260 -12.97 9.75 -7.80
C ILE A 260 -12.23 11.01 -7.34
N GLY A 261 -12.99 12.10 -7.24
CA GLY A 261 -12.47 13.38 -6.75
C GLY A 261 -12.27 13.40 -5.23
N THR A 262 -12.41 14.56 -4.64
CA THR A 262 -12.35 14.74 -3.19
C THR A 262 -13.55 14.05 -2.52
N LEU A 263 -13.28 13.25 -1.50
CA LEU A 263 -14.28 12.54 -0.69
C LEU A 263 -14.91 13.42 0.39
#